data_9ba8887de1a4ffb66964c0456b1e7fc3
#
_entry.id   9ba8887de1a4ffb66964c0456b1e7fc3
#
_cell.length_a   1.000
_cell.length_b   1.000
_cell.length_c   1.000
_cell.angle_alpha   90.00
_cell.angle_beta   90.00
_cell.angle_gamma   90.00
#
_symmetry.space_group_name_H-M   'P 1'
#
loop_
_entity.id
_entity.type
_entity.pdbx_description
1 polymer ?
#
loop_
_entity_poly.entity_id
_entity_poly.type
_entity_poly.pdbx_seq_one_letter_code
_entity_poly.pdbx_strand_id
1 'polypeptide(L)'
;MSIVVKNVTKFYGQQKALDNISFEIKTGEIVAFLGPNGAGKSTMMKIITGFIPASSGQVFVNGEKIDADNFEIKQHIGYLPENNPLYLDMYVREYLSFVASFYKNRPCKSVDEIIDLTGLKKESHKKIGSLSKGYKQRVGLAQALIHNPDVLILDEATTGLDPNQIVEIRDLILETGKDKTVMLSTHIMQEVQAICDRILIIDKGVLVADEKKSEIYSKVQRKRQIVNVEFDAVPDEDALAMAVNADSITRTGEKTWRIESLEEEDVRSSIFTFAVANKLTVLSMQKEEANLEEVFRELTK
;
A
#
# COMPACT_ATOMS: atom_id res chain seq x y z
N MET A 1 17.51 -4.28 11.07
CA MET A 1 16.93 -3.88 9.76
C MET A 1 16.61 -5.15 9.01
N SER A 2 15.38 -5.27 8.56
CA SER A 2 14.90 -6.49 7.92
C SER A 2 15.18 -6.51 6.41
N ILE A 3 15.00 -5.38 5.73
CA ILE A 3 15.30 -5.23 4.30
C ILE A 3 16.15 -3.97 4.10
N VAL A 4 17.26 -4.09 3.35
CA VAL A 4 18.12 -2.97 2.97
C VAL A 4 18.39 -3.05 1.47
N VAL A 5 18.01 -2.02 0.75
CA VAL A 5 18.25 -1.86 -0.70
C VAL A 5 19.25 -0.74 -0.88
N LYS A 6 20.36 -1.01 -1.60
CA LYS A 6 21.47 -0.06 -1.80
C LYS A 6 21.76 0.12 -3.29
N ASN A 7 21.45 1.30 -3.81
CA ASN A 7 21.77 1.76 -5.17
C ASN A 7 21.37 0.76 -6.26
N VAL A 8 20.20 0.13 -6.11
CA VAL A 8 19.70 -0.91 -7.02
C VAL A 8 19.25 -0.30 -8.33
N THR A 9 19.86 -0.78 -9.41
CA THR A 9 19.46 -0.46 -10.79
C THR A 9 19.16 -1.75 -11.53
N LYS A 10 18.12 -1.73 -12.38
CA LYS A 10 17.73 -2.86 -13.21
C LYS A 10 17.47 -2.44 -14.64
N PHE A 11 18.13 -3.10 -15.56
CA PHE A 11 17.89 -2.99 -17.00
C PHE A 11 17.22 -4.23 -17.56
N TYR A 12 16.30 -4.04 -18.50
CA TYR A 12 15.78 -5.05 -19.42
C TYR A 12 16.13 -4.58 -20.85
N GLY A 13 17.20 -5.15 -21.40
CA GLY A 13 17.79 -4.60 -22.62
C GLY A 13 18.22 -3.14 -22.43
N GLN A 14 17.64 -2.23 -23.21
CA GLN A 14 17.90 -0.78 -23.08
C GLN A 14 16.96 -0.07 -22.09
N GLN A 15 15.87 -0.71 -21.68
CA GLN A 15 14.92 -0.13 -20.75
C GLN A 15 15.44 -0.19 -19.32
N LYS A 16 15.58 0.97 -18.66
CA LYS A 16 15.89 1.07 -17.24
C LYS A 16 14.58 0.97 -16.44
N ALA A 17 14.36 -0.18 -15.82
CA ALA A 17 13.16 -0.44 -15.00
C ALA A 17 13.29 0.08 -13.57
N LEU A 18 14.51 0.12 -13.03
CA LEU A 18 14.85 0.73 -11.74
C LEU A 18 16.13 1.53 -11.89
N ASP A 19 16.19 2.70 -11.27
CA ASP A 19 17.29 3.63 -11.34
C ASP A 19 17.76 4.06 -9.96
N ASN A 20 18.88 3.50 -9.51
CA ASN A 20 19.60 3.88 -8.30
C ASN A 20 18.70 3.94 -7.03
N ILE A 21 17.85 2.94 -6.83
CA ILE A 21 16.93 2.87 -5.70
C ILE A 21 17.67 2.48 -4.42
N SER A 22 17.43 3.26 -3.35
CA SER A 22 17.92 2.95 -2.01
C SER A 22 16.84 3.22 -0.97
N PHE A 23 16.60 2.26 -0.08
CA PHE A 23 15.74 2.39 1.10
C PHE A 23 16.04 1.28 2.11
N GLU A 24 15.51 1.44 3.31
CA GLU A 24 15.63 0.46 4.39
C GLU A 24 14.26 0.24 5.03
N ILE A 25 13.91 -1.01 5.35
CA ILE A 25 12.69 -1.35 6.12
C ILE A 25 13.13 -1.97 7.43
N LYS A 26 12.57 -1.45 8.53
CA LYS A 26 12.86 -1.98 9.88
C LYS A 26 12.06 -3.24 10.15
N THR A 27 12.56 -4.04 11.07
CA THR A 27 11.84 -5.23 11.53
C THR A 27 10.50 -4.83 12.15
N GLY A 28 9.42 -5.50 11.72
CA GLY A 28 8.06 -5.26 12.21
C GLY A 28 7.33 -4.09 11.54
N GLU A 29 7.89 -3.42 10.53
CA GLU A 29 7.17 -2.40 9.75
C GLU A 29 6.28 -3.05 8.67
N ILE A 30 5.09 -2.48 8.46
CA ILE A 30 4.26 -2.73 7.28
C ILE A 30 4.44 -1.56 6.32
N VAL A 31 5.10 -1.79 5.19
CA VAL A 31 5.49 -0.75 4.23
C VAL A 31 4.79 -0.94 2.91
N ALA A 32 4.12 0.12 2.44
CA ALA A 32 3.58 0.16 1.07
C ALA A 32 4.66 0.59 0.07
N PHE A 33 4.76 -0.12 -1.03
CA PHE A 33 5.52 0.27 -2.21
C PHE A 33 4.55 0.68 -3.31
N LEU A 34 4.27 1.97 -3.38
CA LEU A 34 3.20 2.58 -4.16
C LEU A 34 3.74 3.15 -5.47
N GLY A 35 3.01 3.00 -6.55
CA GLY A 35 3.40 3.56 -7.84
C GLY A 35 2.43 3.19 -8.96
N PRO A 36 2.44 3.91 -10.09
CA PRO A 36 1.62 3.56 -11.24
C PRO A 36 2.07 2.21 -11.86
N ASN A 37 1.24 1.68 -12.74
CA ASN A 37 1.60 0.48 -13.49
C ASN A 37 2.84 0.75 -14.35
N GLY A 38 3.80 -0.18 -14.33
CA GLY A 38 5.07 -0.03 -15.03
C GLY A 38 6.13 0.80 -14.28
N ALA A 39 5.85 1.35 -13.11
CA ALA A 39 6.82 2.14 -12.33
C ALA A 39 8.03 1.35 -11.80
N GLY A 40 7.99 0.00 -11.83
CA GLY A 40 9.09 -0.85 -11.35
C GLY A 40 8.77 -1.65 -10.08
N LYS A 41 7.53 -1.58 -9.54
CA LYS A 41 7.13 -2.26 -8.29
C LYS A 41 7.45 -3.75 -8.28
N SER A 42 6.86 -4.52 -9.19
CA SER A 42 7.07 -5.97 -9.27
C SER A 42 8.52 -6.34 -9.61
N THR A 43 9.26 -5.46 -10.32
CA THR A 43 10.68 -5.64 -10.56
C THR A 43 11.47 -5.57 -9.25
N MET A 44 11.20 -4.58 -8.39
CA MET A 44 11.84 -4.45 -7.08
C MET A 44 11.50 -5.64 -6.18
N MET A 45 10.21 -6.07 -6.12
CA MET A 45 9.79 -7.25 -5.36
C MET A 45 10.55 -8.51 -5.79
N LYS A 46 10.68 -8.74 -7.10
CA LYS A 46 11.43 -9.88 -7.65
C LYS A 46 12.92 -9.83 -7.33
N ILE A 47 13.51 -8.63 -7.22
CA ILE A 47 14.92 -8.49 -6.82
C ILE A 47 15.09 -8.77 -5.33
N ILE A 48 14.23 -8.23 -4.46
CA ILE A 48 14.29 -8.47 -3.01
C ILE A 48 14.11 -9.95 -2.69
N THR A 49 13.24 -10.65 -3.42
CA THR A 49 13.01 -12.09 -3.25
C THR A 49 14.10 -12.97 -3.89
N GLY A 50 15.08 -12.36 -4.58
CA GLY A 50 16.12 -13.10 -5.31
C GLY A 50 15.60 -13.90 -6.50
N PHE A 51 14.40 -13.56 -7.02
CA PHE A 51 13.82 -14.19 -8.21
C PHE A 51 14.54 -13.73 -9.49
N ILE A 52 14.97 -12.46 -9.54
CA ILE A 52 15.82 -11.91 -10.60
C ILE A 52 16.99 -11.13 -9.99
N PRO A 53 18.19 -11.13 -10.59
CA PRO A 53 19.29 -10.32 -10.13
C PRO A 53 19.09 -8.84 -10.49
N ALA A 54 19.62 -7.94 -9.65
CA ALA A 54 19.83 -6.55 -10.02
C ALA A 54 20.91 -6.43 -11.09
N SER A 55 20.88 -5.37 -11.90
CA SER A 55 21.99 -5.06 -12.85
C SER A 55 23.16 -4.41 -12.12
N SER A 56 22.89 -3.62 -11.07
CA SER A 56 23.87 -3.08 -10.13
C SER A 56 23.22 -2.79 -8.79
N GLY A 57 24.03 -2.54 -7.76
CA GLY A 57 23.56 -2.35 -6.40
C GLY A 57 23.44 -3.66 -5.62
N GLN A 58 22.89 -3.61 -4.42
CA GLN A 58 22.82 -4.75 -3.51
C GLN A 58 21.52 -4.72 -2.70
N VAL A 59 21.01 -5.89 -2.37
CA VAL A 59 19.88 -6.09 -1.46
C VAL A 59 20.32 -7.00 -0.33
N PHE A 60 19.90 -6.67 0.88
CA PHE A 60 20.13 -7.48 2.08
C PHE A 60 18.78 -7.73 2.76
N VAL A 61 18.63 -8.95 3.25
CA VAL A 61 17.51 -9.34 4.13
C VAL A 61 18.11 -9.93 5.40
N ASN A 62 17.64 -9.43 6.56
CA ASN A 62 18.19 -9.79 7.88
C ASN A 62 19.73 -9.66 8.00
N GLY A 63 20.32 -8.71 7.25
CA GLY A 63 21.76 -8.47 7.22
C GLY A 63 22.53 -9.33 6.24
N GLU A 64 21.91 -10.32 5.63
CA GLU A 64 22.54 -11.19 4.64
C GLU A 64 22.22 -10.73 3.21
N LYS A 65 23.20 -10.76 2.34
CA LYS A 65 23.05 -10.35 0.95
C LYS A 65 22.19 -11.35 0.18
N ILE A 66 21.20 -10.83 -0.55
CA ILE A 66 20.43 -11.61 -1.52
C ILE A 66 21.31 -11.91 -2.74
N ASP A 67 21.51 -13.19 -2.99
CA ASP A 67 22.21 -13.69 -4.17
C ASP A 67 21.40 -14.82 -4.82
N ALA A 68 21.62 -15.04 -6.12
CA ALA A 68 20.94 -16.10 -6.84
C ALA A 68 21.21 -17.50 -6.23
N ASP A 69 22.44 -17.70 -5.73
CA ASP A 69 22.93 -18.98 -5.21
C ASP A 69 22.71 -19.16 -3.70
N ASN A 70 22.35 -18.09 -2.96
CA ASN A 70 22.07 -18.18 -1.52
C ASN A 70 20.63 -18.61 -1.27
N PHE A 71 20.42 -19.92 -1.19
CA PHE A 71 19.10 -20.51 -0.97
C PHE A 71 18.62 -20.33 0.48
N GLU A 72 19.52 -20.25 1.45
CA GLU A 72 19.19 -20.15 2.87
C GLU A 72 18.46 -18.86 3.18
N ILE A 73 18.93 -17.72 2.68
CA ILE A 73 18.28 -16.44 2.92
C ILE A 73 16.88 -16.36 2.30
N LYS A 74 16.65 -17.01 1.16
CA LYS A 74 15.33 -17.05 0.51
C LYS A 74 14.26 -17.74 1.37
N GLN A 75 14.68 -18.65 2.26
CA GLN A 75 13.77 -19.30 3.20
C GLN A 75 13.22 -18.33 4.29
N HIS A 76 13.84 -17.17 4.48
CA HIS A 76 13.36 -16.12 5.37
C HIS A 76 12.30 -15.21 4.74
N ILE A 77 12.03 -15.40 3.45
CA ILE A 77 11.13 -14.55 2.67
C ILE A 77 9.92 -15.35 2.21
N GLY A 78 8.74 -14.92 2.60
CA GLY A 78 7.48 -15.31 2.00
C GLY A 78 7.16 -14.40 0.82
N TYR A 79 6.79 -14.95 -0.31
CA TYR A 79 6.46 -14.16 -1.51
C TYR A 79 5.15 -14.58 -2.12
N LEU A 80 4.25 -13.61 -2.27
CA LEU A 80 3.03 -13.73 -3.05
C LEU A 80 3.15 -12.87 -4.29
N PRO A 81 3.38 -13.43 -5.48
CA PRO A 81 3.43 -12.69 -6.73
C PRO A 81 2.02 -12.29 -7.21
N GLU A 82 1.92 -11.22 -8.00
CA GLU A 82 0.68 -10.77 -8.64
C GLU A 82 -0.03 -11.90 -9.39
N ASN A 83 0.70 -12.61 -10.25
CA ASN A 83 0.23 -13.81 -10.93
C ASN A 83 0.66 -15.04 -10.13
N ASN A 84 -0.21 -15.52 -9.28
CA ASN A 84 0.05 -16.64 -8.39
C ASN A 84 0.05 -17.98 -9.16
N PRO A 85 1.22 -18.63 -9.40
CA PRO A 85 1.34 -19.83 -10.23
C PRO A 85 1.01 -21.10 -9.44
N LEU A 86 -0.25 -21.26 -9.07
CA LEU A 86 -0.73 -22.43 -8.31
C LEU A 86 -0.89 -23.68 -9.21
N TYR A 87 -0.69 -24.88 -8.65
CA TYR A 87 -0.99 -26.13 -9.30
C TYR A 87 -2.49 -26.44 -9.24
N LEU A 88 -3.21 -26.08 -10.30
CA LEU A 88 -4.67 -26.05 -10.33
C LEU A 88 -5.33 -27.44 -10.16
N ASP A 89 -4.63 -28.50 -10.51
CA ASP A 89 -5.12 -29.88 -10.39
C ASP A 89 -4.93 -30.50 -9.00
N MET A 90 -4.10 -29.88 -8.17
CA MET A 90 -3.89 -30.33 -6.79
C MET A 90 -5.02 -29.87 -5.86
N TYR A 91 -5.29 -30.65 -4.82
CA TYR A 91 -6.14 -30.20 -3.71
C TYR A 91 -5.38 -29.20 -2.84
N VAL A 92 -6.11 -28.26 -2.22
CA VAL A 92 -5.49 -27.21 -1.37
C VAL A 92 -4.55 -27.81 -0.31
N ARG A 93 -5.03 -28.81 0.43
CA ARG A 93 -4.25 -29.46 1.49
C ARG A 93 -3.01 -30.19 0.93
N GLU A 94 -3.17 -30.88 -0.17
CA GLU A 94 -2.08 -31.57 -0.86
C GLU A 94 -1.00 -30.57 -1.31
N TYR A 95 -1.41 -29.48 -1.93
CA TYR A 95 -0.51 -28.42 -2.38
C TYR A 95 0.27 -27.81 -1.21
N LEU A 96 -0.41 -27.45 -0.12
CA LEU A 96 0.26 -26.88 1.05
C LEU A 96 1.22 -27.88 1.71
N SER A 97 0.87 -29.16 1.76
CA SER A 97 1.77 -30.22 2.24
C SER A 97 3.01 -30.37 1.33
N PHE A 98 2.79 -30.29 0.02
CA PHE A 98 3.87 -30.32 -0.97
C PHE A 98 4.82 -29.13 -0.77
N VAL A 99 4.29 -27.90 -0.65
CA VAL A 99 5.10 -26.70 -0.39
C VAL A 99 5.88 -26.82 0.92
N ALA A 100 5.24 -27.24 2.01
CA ALA A 100 5.89 -27.43 3.31
C ALA A 100 7.08 -28.40 3.22
N SER A 101 7.01 -29.39 2.33
CA SER A 101 8.07 -30.38 2.16
C SER A 101 9.42 -29.81 1.69
N PHE A 102 9.44 -28.63 1.09
CA PHE A 102 10.67 -27.96 0.68
C PHE A 102 11.41 -27.28 1.85
N TYR A 103 10.72 -27.04 3.00
CA TYR A 103 11.25 -26.33 4.15
C TYR A 103 11.54 -27.24 5.36
N LYS A 104 11.97 -28.48 5.11
CA LYS A 104 12.16 -29.54 6.16
C LYS A 104 13.07 -29.15 7.31
N ASN A 105 13.98 -28.20 7.09
CA ASN A 105 14.97 -27.77 8.08
C ASN A 105 14.53 -26.51 8.87
N ARG A 106 13.30 -26.05 8.70
CA ARG A 106 12.76 -24.86 9.40
C ARG A 106 11.49 -25.23 10.19
N PRO A 107 11.20 -24.46 11.25
CA PRO A 107 9.95 -24.58 11.98
C PRO A 107 8.80 -24.07 11.10
N CYS A 108 8.21 -24.95 10.29
CA CYS A 108 7.02 -24.66 9.51
C CYS A 108 5.78 -24.67 10.41
N LYS A 109 4.79 -23.84 10.09
CA LYS A 109 3.43 -24.02 10.59
C LYS A 109 2.88 -25.34 10.06
N SER A 110 2.06 -26.03 10.85
CA SER A 110 1.35 -27.19 10.33
C SER A 110 0.38 -26.79 9.22
N VAL A 111 0.06 -27.73 8.33
CA VAL A 111 -0.90 -27.48 7.24
C VAL A 111 -2.28 -27.08 7.79
N ASP A 112 -2.67 -27.64 8.94
CA ASP A 112 -3.94 -27.27 9.58
C ASP A 112 -3.91 -25.85 10.14
N GLU A 113 -2.85 -25.47 10.82
CA GLU A 113 -2.68 -24.10 11.32
C GLU A 113 -2.72 -23.05 10.21
N ILE A 114 -2.06 -23.31 9.07
CA ILE A 114 -2.05 -22.36 7.97
C ILE A 114 -3.40 -22.31 7.24
N ILE A 115 -4.10 -23.42 7.13
CA ILE A 115 -5.47 -23.49 6.58
C ILE A 115 -6.44 -22.68 7.44
N ASP A 116 -6.35 -22.82 8.76
CA ASP A 116 -7.18 -22.06 9.69
C ASP A 116 -6.83 -20.56 9.66
N LEU A 117 -5.55 -20.21 9.71
CA LEU A 117 -5.05 -18.83 9.64
C LEU A 117 -5.53 -18.10 8.36
N THR A 118 -5.52 -18.77 7.22
CA THR A 118 -5.88 -18.16 5.94
C THR A 118 -7.35 -18.33 5.56
N GLY A 119 -8.18 -18.89 6.46
CA GLY A 119 -9.61 -19.07 6.26
C GLY A 119 -9.96 -20.07 5.15
N LEU A 120 -9.09 -21.05 4.89
CA LEU A 120 -9.25 -22.06 3.83
C LEU A 120 -9.98 -23.34 4.28
N LYS A 121 -10.44 -23.41 5.53
CA LYS A 121 -10.99 -24.64 6.12
C LYS A 121 -12.08 -25.31 5.28
N LYS A 122 -13.04 -24.51 4.80
CA LYS A 122 -14.17 -25.01 3.98
C LYS A 122 -13.73 -25.45 2.57
N GLU A 123 -12.61 -24.93 2.08
CA GLU A 123 -12.11 -25.15 0.73
C GLU A 123 -10.94 -26.14 0.70
N SER A 124 -10.44 -26.58 1.85
CA SER A 124 -9.21 -27.37 1.99
C SER A 124 -9.20 -28.72 1.23
N HIS A 125 -10.37 -29.27 0.98
CA HIS A 125 -10.55 -30.53 0.27
C HIS A 125 -10.94 -30.36 -1.21
N LYS A 126 -10.99 -29.13 -1.72
CA LYS A 126 -11.29 -28.86 -3.13
C LYS A 126 -10.00 -28.73 -3.95
N LYS A 127 -10.11 -28.98 -5.25
CA LYS A 127 -9.04 -28.68 -6.19
C LYS A 127 -8.87 -27.16 -6.31
N ILE A 128 -7.63 -26.69 -6.36
CA ILE A 128 -7.29 -25.26 -6.48
C ILE A 128 -7.95 -24.64 -7.72
N GLY A 129 -8.01 -25.39 -8.83
CA GLY A 129 -8.64 -24.93 -10.07
C GLY A 129 -10.10 -24.50 -9.92
N SER A 130 -10.85 -25.17 -9.01
CA SER A 130 -12.27 -24.91 -8.76
C SER A 130 -12.56 -23.72 -7.81
N LEU A 131 -11.51 -23.13 -7.22
CA LEU A 131 -11.65 -22.03 -6.28
C LEU A 131 -11.92 -20.70 -6.98
N SER A 132 -12.62 -19.79 -6.29
CA SER A 132 -12.72 -18.38 -6.70
C SER A 132 -11.34 -17.72 -6.67
N LYS A 133 -11.21 -16.55 -7.32
CA LYS A 133 -9.96 -15.79 -7.33
C LYS A 133 -9.49 -15.46 -5.91
N GLY A 134 -10.40 -15.04 -5.02
CA GLY A 134 -10.09 -14.73 -3.63
C GLY A 134 -9.55 -15.93 -2.86
N TYR A 135 -10.15 -17.10 -3.02
CA TYR A 135 -9.63 -18.32 -2.40
C TYR A 135 -8.28 -18.75 -2.98
N LYS A 136 -8.05 -18.58 -4.28
CA LYS A 136 -6.71 -18.80 -4.88
C LYS A 136 -5.66 -17.85 -4.29
N GLN A 137 -6.04 -16.59 -4.04
CA GLN A 137 -5.16 -15.63 -3.38
C GLN A 137 -4.83 -16.04 -1.94
N ARG A 138 -5.82 -16.56 -1.19
CA ARG A 138 -5.59 -17.11 0.15
C ARG A 138 -4.67 -18.36 0.14
N VAL A 139 -4.79 -19.23 -0.88
CA VAL A 139 -3.85 -20.35 -1.06
C VAL A 139 -2.43 -19.85 -1.31
N GLY A 140 -2.25 -18.81 -2.14
CA GLY A 140 -0.95 -18.19 -2.36
C GLY A 140 -0.37 -17.55 -1.10
N LEU A 141 -1.21 -16.88 -0.31
CA LEU A 141 -0.78 -16.30 0.96
C LEU A 141 -0.43 -17.42 1.98
N ALA A 142 -1.21 -18.50 2.03
CA ALA A 142 -0.89 -19.69 2.82
C ALA A 142 0.47 -20.29 2.44
N GLN A 143 0.74 -20.41 1.13
CA GLN A 143 2.04 -20.83 0.60
C GLN A 143 3.18 -19.90 1.06
N ALA A 144 2.96 -18.59 1.00
CA ALA A 144 3.97 -17.60 1.40
C ALA A 144 4.25 -17.63 2.91
N LEU A 145 3.30 -18.09 3.73
CA LEU A 145 3.38 -18.08 5.19
C LEU A 145 3.76 -19.40 5.84
N ILE A 146 3.62 -20.55 5.12
CA ILE A 146 3.72 -21.90 5.71
C ILE A 146 5.08 -22.17 6.37
N HIS A 147 6.16 -21.64 5.81
CA HIS A 147 7.53 -21.79 6.31
C HIS A 147 7.91 -20.74 7.37
N ASN A 148 6.90 -20.02 7.91
CA ASN A 148 7.06 -19.01 8.94
C ASN A 148 8.18 -17.99 8.64
N PRO A 149 8.11 -17.25 7.52
CA PRO A 149 9.14 -16.29 7.11
C PRO A 149 9.22 -15.11 8.06
N ASP A 150 10.38 -14.44 8.14
CA ASP A 150 10.56 -13.19 8.87
C ASP A 150 10.07 -11.97 8.08
N VAL A 151 10.16 -12.08 6.74
CA VAL A 151 9.78 -11.05 5.78
C VAL A 151 8.70 -11.58 4.85
N LEU A 152 7.64 -10.81 4.65
CA LEU A 152 6.56 -11.12 3.73
C LEU A 152 6.50 -10.05 2.62
N ILE A 153 6.66 -10.49 1.38
CA ILE A 153 6.57 -9.65 0.18
C ILE A 153 5.27 -9.99 -0.54
N LEU A 154 4.43 -8.98 -0.73
CA LEU A 154 3.10 -9.13 -1.34
C LEU A 154 3.01 -8.23 -2.58
N ASP A 155 2.88 -8.82 -3.76
CA ASP A 155 2.76 -8.09 -5.01
C ASP A 155 1.30 -8.10 -5.47
N GLU A 156 0.62 -6.93 -5.35
CA GLU A 156 -0.78 -6.74 -5.74
C GLU A 156 -1.74 -7.75 -5.09
N ALA A 157 -1.61 -8.00 -3.78
CA ALA A 157 -2.28 -9.09 -3.05
C ALA A 157 -3.82 -9.05 -3.10
N THR A 158 -4.42 -7.90 -3.35
CA THR A 158 -5.88 -7.68 -3.32
C THR A 158 -6.48 -7.41 -4.70
N THR A 159 -5.66 -7.38 -5.74
CA THR A 159 -6.10 -7.03 -7.09
C THR A 159 -7.16 -7.99 -7.64
N GLY A 160 -8.33 -7.41 -7.98
CA GLY A 160 -9.47 -8.14 -8.56
C GLY A 160 -10.23 -9.02 -7.57
N LEU A 161 -10.14 -8.70 -6.28
CA LEU A 161 -11.00 -9.22 -5.22
C LEU A 161 -12.23 -8.32 -5.02
N ASP A 162 -13.32 -8.89 -4.50
CA ASP A 162 -14.46 -8.11 -4.08
C ASP A 162 -14.19 -7.37 -2.75
N PRO A 163 -14.98 -6.33 -2.41
CA PRO A 163 -14.75 -5.51 -1.20
C PRO A 163 -14.66 -6.30 0.11
N ASN A 164 -15.46 -7.35 0.27
CA ASN A 164 -15.43 -8.16 1.49
C ASN A 164 -14.15 -8.99 1.56
N GLN A 165 -13.72 -9.58 0.44
CA GLN A 165 -12.46 -10.33 0.36
C GLN A 165 -11.24 -9.43 0.61
N ILE A 166 -11.28 -8.18 0.15
CA ILE A 166 -10.21 -7.20 0.43
C ILE A 166 -10.07 -6.98 1.93
N VAL A 167 -11.17 -6.77 2.64
CA VAL A 167 -11.15 -6.58 4.11
C VAL A 167 -10.53 -7.79 4.79
N GLU A 168 -10.98 -9.01 4.44
CA GLU A 168 -10.46 -10.24 5.04
C GLU A 168 -8.97 -10.49 4.79
N ILE A 169 -8.47 -10.14 3.58
CA ILE A 169 -7.03 -10.23 3.27
C ILE A 169 -6.23 -9.16 4.04
N ARG A 170 -6.77 -7.94 4.18
CA ARG A 170 -6.16 -6.87 4.99
C ARG A 170 -6.00 -7.29 6.45
N ASP A 171 -7.07 -7.84 7.04
CA ASP A 171 -7.03 -8.31 8.43
C ASP A 171 -5.97 -9.39 8.62
N LEU A 172 -5.86 -10.31 7.66
CA LEU A 172 -4.84 -11.36 7.67
C LEU A 172 -3.41 -10.78 7.53
N ILE A 173 -3.22 -9.76 6.69
CA ILE A 173 -1.93 -9.07 6.56
C ILE A 173 -1.57 -8.35 7.87
N LEU A 174 -2.52 -7.65 8.49
CA LEU A 174 -2.33 -6.97 9.77
C LEU A 174 -1.99 -7.95 10.89
N GLU A 175 -2.71 -9.07 10.99
CA GLU A 175 -2.44 -10.11 11.98
C GLU A 175 -1.04 -10.70 11.80
N THR A 176 -0.68 -11.01 10.56
CA THR A 176 0.64 -11.56 10.22
C THR A 176 1.76 -10.53 10.46
N GLY A 177 1.50 -9.26 10.18
CA GLY A 177 2.47 -8.16 10.30
C GLY A 177 2.87 -7.82 11.74
N LYS A 178 2.13 -8.28 12.76
CA LYS A 178 2.49 -8.03 14.17
C LYS A 178 3.88 -8.57 14.54
N ASP A 179 4.26 -9.69 13.95
CA ASP A 179 5.52 -10.39 14.26
C ASP A 179 6.48 -10.44 13.05
N LYS A 180 6.09 -9.86 11.91
CA LYS A 180 6.84 -9.95 10.65
C LYS A 180 7.01 -8.57 10.00
N THR A 181 8.04 -8.47 9.19
CA THR A 181 8.19 -7.31 8.29
C THR A 181 7.38 -7.57 7.01
N VAL A 182 6.52 -6.65 6.65
CA VAL A 182 5.69 -6.77 5.46
C VAL A 182 5.98 -5.64 4.48
N MET A 183 6.27 -5.99 3.23
CA MET A 183 6.33 -5.05 2.14
C MET A 183 5.27 -5.42 1.11
N LEU A 184 4.34 -4.52 0.84
CA LEU A 184 3.28 -4.76 -0.13
C LEU A 184 3.35 -3.76 -1.28
N SER A 185 3.25 -4.25 -2.51
CA SER A 185 3.01 -3.39 -3.66
C SER A 185 1.52 -3.23 -3.87
N THR A 186 1.11 -2.01 -4.13
CA THR A 186 -0.27 -1.70 -4.50
C THR A 186 -0.35 -0.39 -5.26
N HIS A 187 -1.43 -0.20 -6.00
CA HIS A 187 -1.83 1.09 -6.57
C HIS A 187 -3.12 1.61 -5.92
N ILE A 188 -3.64 0.90 -4.90
CA ILE A 188 -4.90 1.21 -4.21
C ILE A 188 -4.60 1.96 -2.91
N MET A 189 -4.90 3.26 -2.89
CA MET A 189 -4.63 4.14 -1.74
C MET A 189 -5.34 3.73 -0.46
N GLN A 190 -6.56 3.21 -0.58
CA GLN A 190 -7.35 2.75 0.56
C GLN A 190 -6.69 1.59 1.30
N GLU A 191 -5.92 0.75 0.62
CA GLU A 191 -5.13 -0.31 1.27
C GLU A 191 -4.00 0.28 2.08
N VAL A 192 -3.25 1.21 1.48
CA VAL A 192 -2.14 1.90 2.14
C VAL A 192 -2.63 2.61 3.40
N GLN A 193 -3.76 3.30 3.30
CA GLN A 193 -4.38 3.99 4.45
C GLN A 193 -4.77 3.03 5.58
N ALA A 194 -5.27 1.85 5.22
CA ALA A 194 -5.80 0.90 6.19
C ALA A 194 -4.71 0.15 6.98
N ILE A 195 -3.61 -0.26 6.31
CA ILE A 195 -2.69 -1.24 6.90
C ILE A 195 -1.23 -0.80 6.99
N CYS A 196 -0.79 0.27 6.30
CA CYS A 196 0.63 0.60 6.24
C CYS A 196 1.03 1.66 7.26
N ASP A 197 2.25 1.52 7.78
CA ASP A 197 2.90 2.49 8.69
C ASP A 197 3.68 3.55 7.90
N ARG A 198 4.26 3.13 6.76
CA ARG A 198 5.17 3.91 5.93
C ARG A 198 4.92 3.64 4.45
N ILE A 199 5.20 4.64 3.63
CA ILE A 199 4.90 4.63 2.20
C ILE A 199 6.17 5.00 1.44
N LEU A 200 6.57 4.10 0.54
CA LEU A 200 7.59 4.33 -0.47
C LEU A 200 6.89 4.56 -1.80
N ILE A 201 7.09 5.70 -2.43
CA ILE A 201 6.48 6.02 -3.72
C ILE A 201 7.54 5.92 -4.81
N ILE A 202 7.25 5.10 -5.83
CA ILE A 202 8.08 4.93 -7.00
C ILE A 202 7.37 5.44 -8.26
N ASP A 203 8.09 6.20 -9.08
CA ASP A 203 7.66 6.58 -10.43
C ASP A 203 8.80 6.43 -11.42
N LYS A 204 8.51 5.87 -12.60
CA LYS A 204 9.50 5.69 -13.70
C LYS A 204 10.84 5.09 -13.25
N GLY A 205 10.78 4.15 -12.31
CA GLY A 205 11.96 3.46 -11.78
C GLY A 205 12.75 4.24 -10.71
N VAL A 206 12.29 5.39 -10.26
CA VAL A 206 12.95 6.23 -9.24
C VAL A 206 12.08 6.31 -7.99
N LEU A 207 12.70 6.27 -6.81
CA LEU A 207 12.02 6.50 -5.54
C LEU A 207 11.79 8.01 -5.37
N VAL A 208 10.52 8.44 -5.39
CA VAL A 208 10.13 9.85 -5.31
C VAL A 208 9.72 10.29 -3.90
N ALA A 209 9.34 9.35 -3.04
CA ALA A 209 9.07 9.61 -1.63
C ALA A 209 9.33 8.38 -0.76
N ASP A 210 9.73 8.63 0.48
CA ASP A 210 9.94 7.65 1.54
C ASP A 210 9.53 8.30 2.87
N GLU A 211 8.29 8.09 3.28
CA GLU A 211 7.69 8.87 4.37
C GLU A 211 6.78 7.98 5.25
N LYS A 212 6.71 8.33 6.53
CA LYS A 212 5.65 7.77 7.38
C LYS A 212 4.28 8.26 6.92
N LYS A 213 3.27 7.40 7.04
CA LYS A 213 1.89 7.74 6.67
C LYS A 213 1.44 9.07 7.31
N SER A 214 1.70 9.28 8.60
CA SER A 214 1.35 10.51 9.32
C SER A 214 2.03 11.78 8.77
N GLU A 215 3.25 11.65 8.25
CA GLU A 215 4.02 12.78 7.72
C GLU A 215 3.55 13.20 6.34
N ILE A 216 3.16 12.24 5.50
CA ILE A 216 2.58 12.52 4.18
C ILE A 216 1.34 13.40 4.32
N TYR A 217 0.41 13.02 5.20
CA TYR A 217 -0.81 13.81 5.43
C TYR A 217 -0.51 15.22 5.94
N SER A 218 0.44 15.35 6.88
CA SER A 218 0.80 16.65 7.44
C SER A 218 1.46 17.60 6.41
N LYS A 219 2.25 17.06 5.48
CA LYS A 219 2.89 17.84 4.42
C LYS A 219 1.86 18.43 3.43
N VAL A 220 0.81 17.67 3.12
CA VAL A 220 -0.23 18.12 2.19
C VAL A 220 -1.20 19.07 2.87
N GLN A 221 -1.64 18.77 4.09
CA GLN A 221 -2.50 19.67 4.86
C GLN A 221 -1.90 21.05 5.12
N ARG A 222 -0.57 21.13 5.23
CA ARG A 222 0.14 22.43 5.37
C ARG A 222 0.20 23.24 4.08
N LYS A 223 0.06 22.61 2.93
CA LYS A 223 0.16 23.29 1.64
C LYS A 223 -1.18 23.80 1.11
N ARG A 224 -2.29 23.20 1.51
CA ARG A 224 -3.61 23.56 0.97
C ARG A 224 -4.69 23.07 1.91
N GLN A 225 -5.61 23.96 2.26
CA GLN A 225 -6.82 23.62 2.99
C GLN A 225 -8.01 23.69 2.04
N ILE A 226 -8.88 22.71 2.11
CA ILE A 226 -10.12 22.67 1.36
C ILE A 226 -11.25 22.54 2.37
N VAL A 227 -12.21 23.48 2.30
CA VAL A 227 -13.37 23.49 3.17
C VAL A 227 -14.63 23.53 2.32
N ASN A 228 -15.49 22.56 2.51
CA ASN A 228 -16.85 22.56 1.96
C ASN A 228 -17.75 23.21 2.98
N VAL A 229 -18.49 24.25 2.56
CA VAL A 229 -19.42 24.98 3.42
C VAL A 229 -20.76 25.14 2.74
N GLU A 230 -21.83 24.96 3.52
CA GLU A 230 -23.22 25.19 3.11
C GLU A 230 -23.82 26.29 3.97
N PHE A 231 -24.41 27.28 3.31
CA PHE A 231 -25.10 28.39 3.97
C PHE A 231 -26.63 28.29 3.76
N ASP A 232 -27.38 28.97 4.61
CA ASP A 232 -28.86 29.08 4.48
C ASP A 232 -29.28 29.98 3.31
N ALA A 233 -28.41 30.89 2.85
CA ALA A 233 -28.62 31.76 1.69
C ALA A 233 -27.31 31.85 0.86
N VAL A 234 -27.41 32.39 -0.35
CA VAL A 234 -26.26 32.56 -1.26
C VAL A 234 -25.43 33.75 -0.81
N PRO A 235 -24.18 33.59 -0.39
CA PRO A 235 -23.27 34.69 -0.06
C PRO A 235 -22.81 35.43 -1.31
N ASP A 236 -22.30 36.62 -1.10
CA ASP A 236 -21.46 37.32 -2.10
C ASP A 236 -20.12 36.57 -2.19
N GLU A 237 -19.82 36.00 -3.36
CA GLU A 237 -18.65 35.13 -3.58
C GLU A 237 -17.34 35.95 -3.49
N ASP A 238 -17.31 37.20 -3.99
CA ASP A 238 -16.14 38.06 -3.94
C ASP A 238 -15.84 38.48 -2.51
N ALA A 239 -16.88 38.83 -1.74
CA ALA A 239 -16.73 39.20 -0.34
C ALA A 239 -16.30 38.01 0.51
N LEU A 240 -16.81 36.79 0.22
CA LEU A 240 -16.40 35.55 0.88
C LEU A 240 -14.92 35.24 0.56
N ALA A 241 -14.50 35.34 -0.71
CA ALA A 241 -13.13 35.13 -1.13
C ALA A 241 -12.13 36.04 -0.40
N MET A 242 -12.46 37.32 -0.31
CA MET A 242 -11.62 38.31 0.38
C MET A 242 -11.56 38.07 1.88
N ALA A 243 -12.70 37.72 2.51
CA ALA A 243 -12.76 37.49 3.96
C ALA A 243 -11.99 36.29 4.44
N VAL A 244 -11.87 35.26 3.59
CA VAL A 244 -11.18 33.98 3.90
C VAL A 244 -9.76 33.92 3.33
N ASN A 245 -9.34 34.91 2.58
CA ASN A 245 -8.09 34.92 1.80
C ASN A 245 -7.97 33.62 0.97
N ALA A 246 -9.04 33.32 0.23
CA ALA A 246 -9.13 32.10 -0.53
C ALA A 246 -8.39 32.20 -1.86
N ASP A 247 -7.62 31.17 -2.21
CA ASP A 247 -6.97 31.03 -3.52
C ASP A 247 -7.97 30.68 -4.62
N SER A 248 -9.03 29.94 -4.25
CA SER A 248 -10.11 29.54 -5.15
C SER A 248 -11.41 29.30 -4.38
N ILE A 249 -12.51 29.79 -4.95
CA ILE A 249 -13.87 29.44 -4.51
C ILE A 249 -14.62 28.84 -5.67
N THR A 250 -15.24 27.70 -5.45
CA THR A 250 -16.04 27.01 -6.46
C THR A 250 -17.42 26.68 -5.88
N ARG A 251 -18.46 27.10 -6.54
CA ARG A 251 -19.83 26.73 -6.18
C ARG A 251 -20.11 25.30 -6.60
N THR A 252 -20.37 24.41 -5.63
CA THR A 252 -20.60 22.99 -5.85
C THR A 252 -22.08 22.58 -5.81
N GLY A 253 -22.92 23.48 -5.30
CA GLY A 253 -24.37 23.28 -5.22
C GLY A 253 -25.12 24.60 -5.16
N GLU A 254 -26.43 24.55 -4.92
CA GLU A 254 -27.26 25.77 -4.87
C GLU A 254 -26.81 26.72 -3.75
N LYS A 255 -26.44 26.16 -2.58
CA LYS A 255 -26.00 26.89 -1.39
C LYS A 255 -24.70 26.33 -0.78
N THR A 256 -23.93 25.61 -1.58
CA THR A 256 -22.70 24.91 -1.16
C THR A 256 -21.51 25.43 -1.94
N TRP A 257 -20.43 25.73 -1.22
CA TRP A 257 -19.17 26.21 -1.78
C TRP A 257 -18.01 25.34 -1.32
N ARG A 258 -17.07 25.15 -2.22
CA ARG A 258 -15.77 24.57 -1.97
C ARG A 258 -14.74 25.72 -1.97
N ILE A 259 -14.13 25.93 -0.83
CA ILE A 259 -13.16 27.01 -0.58
C ILE A 259 -11.78 26.38 -0.45
N GLU A 260 -10.82 26.86 -1.23
CA GLU A 260 -9.44 26.41 -1.19
C GLU A 260 -8.55 27.58 -0.73
N SER A 261 -7.66 27.32 0.23
CA SER A 261 -6.73 28.31 0.77
C SER A 261 -5.37 27.68 1.05
N LEU A 262 -4.31 28.45 0.77
CA LEU A 262 -2.92 28.12 1.11
C LEU A 262 -2.50 28.69 2.49
N GLU A 263 -3.43 29.28 3.22
CA GLU A 263 -3.16 29.79 4.57
C GLU A 263 -2.79 28.66 5.54
N GLU A 264 -1.85 28.94 6.45
CA GLU A 264 -1.48 27.99 7.50
C GLU A 264 -2.53 27.90 8.61
N GLU A 265 -3.25 29.00 8.87
CA GLU A 265 -4.31 29.07 9.86
C GLU A 265 -5.61 28.44 9.35
N ASP A 266 -6.38 27.83 10.25
CA ASP A 266 -7.63 27.17 9.92
C ASP A 266 -8.68 28.17 9.42
N VAL A 267 -8.96 28.14 8.12
CA VAL A 267 -9.88 29.08 7.45
C VAL A 267 -11.34 28.95 7.91
N ARG A 268 -11.71 27.90 8.63
CA ARG A 268 -13.06 27.71 9.13
C ARG A 268 -13.49 28.83 10.08
N SER A 269 -12.56 29.38 10.87
CA SER A 269 -12.84 30.52 11.77
C SER A 269 -13.16 31.78 10.97
N SER A 270 -12.47 32.03 9.88
CA SER A 270 -12.72 33.17 8.99
C SER A 270 -14.05 33.03 8.25
N ILE A 271 -14.39 31.81 7.77
CA ILE A 271 -15.68 31.49 7.15
C ILE A 271 -16.82 31.76 8.14
N PHE A 272 -16.67 31.30 9.39
CA PHE A 272 -17.68 31.53 10.43
C PHE A 272 -17.87 33.01 10.75
N THR A 273 -16.77 33.75 10.89
CA THR A 273 -16.80 35.19 11.15
C THR A 273 -17.48 35.94 10.01
N PHE A 274 -17.18 35.59 8.76
CA PHE A 274 -17.86 36.12 7.58
C PHE A 274 -19.37 35.88 7.60
N ALA A 275 -19.76 34.63 7.91
CA ALA A 275 -21.17 34.26 7.97
C ALA A 275 -21.93 35.12 8.99
N VAL A 276 -21.39 35.28 10.20
CA VAL A 276 -21.98 36.10 11.26
C VAL A 276 -22.11 37.59 10.82
N ALA A 277 -21.06 38.13 10.20
CA ALA A 277 -21.06 39.54 9.73
C ALA A 277 -22.12 39.79 8.64
N ASN A 278 -22.39 38.78 7.79
CA ASN A 278 -23.35 38.89 6.68
C ASN A 278 -24.72 38.27 7.03
N LYS A 279 -24.99 37.96 8.31
CA LYS A 279 -26.25 37.40 8.79
C LYS A 279 -26.62 36.07 8.07
N LEU A 280 -25.62 35.30 7.72
CA LEU A 280 -25.79 33.98 7.15
C LEU A 280 -25.66 32.92 8.25
N THR A 281 -26.41 31.83 8.10
CA THR A 281 -26.25 30.66 8.95
C THR A 281 -25.44 29.58 8.25
N VAL A 282 -24.39 29.10 8.89
CA VAL A 282 -23.64 27.93 8.41
C VAL A 282 -24.43 26.68 8.73
N LEU A 283 -24.93 25.98 7.72
CA LEU A 283 -25.70 24.73 7.85
C LEU A 283 -24.78 23.53 7.98
N SER A 284 -23.68 23.54 7.21
CA SER A 284 -22.65 22.50 7.26
C SER A 284 -21.31 23.13 6.95
N MET A 285 -20.24 22.69 7.65
CA MET A 285 -18.87 23.11 7.35
C MET A 285 -17.91 21.96 7.65
N GLN A 286 -17.29 21.43 6.60
CA GLN A 286 -16.40 20.30 6.69
C GLN A 286 -15.07 20.58 5.97
N LYS A 287 -13.97 20.43 6.70
CA LYS A 287 -12.63 20.44 6.10
C LYS A 287 -12.40 19.10 5.43
N GLU A 288 -12.04 19.12 4.16
CA GLU A 288 -11.59 17.91 3.48
C GLU A 288 -10.25 17.47 4.09
N GLU A 289 -10.17 16.22 4.47
CA GLU A 289 -8.89 15.63 4.84
C GLU A 289 -8.06 15.46 3.56
N ALA A 290 -6.75 15.76 3.67
CA ALA A 290 -5.85 15.55 2.55
C ALA A 290 -5.96 14.12 2.05
N ASN A 291 -6.28 13.95 0.77
CA ASN A 291 -6.39 12.65 0.16
C ASN A 291 -5.01 12.17 -0.31
N LEU A 292 -4.61 10.98 0.10
CA LEU A 292 -3.35 10.35 -0.34
C LEU A 292 -3.26 10.26 -1.88
N GLU A 293 -4.40 10.20 -2.57
CA GLU A 293 -4.47 10.21 -4.03
C GLU A 293 -3.98 11.52 -4.64
N GLU A 294 -4.27 12.66 -3.99
CA GLU A 294 -3.78 13.98 -4.43
C GLU A 294 -2.27 14.09 -4.28
N VAL A 295 -1.76 13.65 -3.12
CA VAL A 295 -0.31 13.58 -2.85
C VAL A 295 0.39 12.75 -3.91
N PHE A 296 -0.13 11.56 -4.14
CA PHE A 296 0.43 10.64 -5.12
C PHE A 296 0.43 11.25 -6.52
N ARG A 297 -0.68 11.89 -6.93
CA ARG A 297 -0.80 12.57 -8.23
C ARG A 297 0.17 13.73 -8.39
N GLU A 298 0.48 14.45 -7.30
CA GLU A 298 1.47 15.55 -7.32
C GLU A 298 2.90 15.01 -7.46
N LEU A 299 3.21 13.88 -6.81
CA LEU A 299 4.56 13.29 -6.81
C LEU A 299 4.87 12.46 -8.06
N THR A 300 3.85 12.07 -8.83
CA THR A 300 3.99 11.20 -10.03
C THR A 300 3.61 11.91 -11.34
N LYS A 301 3.70 13.23 -11.38
CA LYS A 301 3.48 14.06 -12.60
C LYS A 301 4.66 14.04 -13.56
#